data_e1e2bc497a468cdaeca03454fef20aef
#
_entry.id   e1e2bc497a468cdaeca03454fef20aef
#
_cell.length_a   1.000
_cell.length_b   1.000
_cell.length_c   1.000
_cell.angle_alpha   90.00
_cell.angle_beta   90.00
_cell.angle_gamma   90.00
#
_symmetry.space_group_name_H-M   'P 1'
#
loop_
_entity.id
_entity.type
_entity.pdbx_description
1 polymer ?
#
loop_
_entity_poly.entity_id
_entity_poly.type
_entity_poly.pdbx_seq_one_letter_code
_entity_poly.pdbx_strand_id
1 'polypeptide(L)'
;MSEIALLFGKGLQVLGLFLSPILLVPLVSLAFPSLTQHFNKLKQSIDCLGKILMNIAGWSGFIMAAGMLIAVLMRYVFGLSFSWVKDIWIYAFATCFMFASAGALRTGGHVRVDIFYSKFSEKQRAIVDLIGAYLLLFPLMLLVLYAYGPQLARAWGALSGRMELSSQPDGLPLLFLFKTLVPIFAVTMILQGWANCMRAVAIIKNIPIEAAK
;
A
#
# COMPACT_ATOMS: atom_id res chain seq x y z
N MET A 1 21.19 0.98 18.85
CA MET A 1 19.78 1.09 18.40
C MET A 1 19.49 2.38 17.66
N SER A 2 20.01 3.52 18.08
CA SER A 2 19.80 4.81 17.37
C SER A 2 20.32 4.83 15.92
N GLU A 3 21.49 4.23 15.65
CA GLU A 3 22.05 4.16 14.30
C GLU A 3 21.21 3.28 13.37
N ILE A 4 20.72 2.14 13.86
CA ILE A 4 19.84 1.24 13.09
C ILE A 4 18.55 1.95 12.71
N ALA A 5 17.95 2.69 13.63
CA ALA A 5 16.71 3.43 13.37
C ALA A 5 16.91 4.61 12.39
N LEU A 6 18.07 5.27 12.42
CA LEU A 6 18.45 6.26 11.40
C LEU A 6 18.68 5.62 10.03
N LEU A 7 19.26 4.42 10.00
CA LEU A 7 19.42 3.63 8.79
C LEU A 7 18.05 3.24 8.19
N PHE A 8 17.05 2.92 9.01
CA PHE A 8 15.68 2.67 8.55
C PHE A 8 15.06 3.89 7.87
N GLY A 9 15.18 5.07 8.48
CA GLY A 9 14.65 6.31 7.91
C GLY A 9 15.35 6.70 6.60
N LYS A 10 16.68 6.64 6.56
CA LYS A 10 17.46 6.85 5.33
C LYS A 10 17.21 5.74 4.31
N GLY A 11 17.10 4.49 4.74
CA GLY A 11 16.79 3.36 3.87
C GLY A 11 15.47 3.53 3.15
N LEU A 12 14.45 4.11 3.79
CA LEU A 12 13.17 4.40 3.15
C LEU A 12 13.29 5.46 2.04
N GLN A 13 14.09 6.52 2.27
CA GLN A 13 14.36 7.54 1.25
C GLN A 13 15.16 6.94 0.08
N VAL A 14 16.16 6.11 0.37
CA VAL A 14 16.96 5.40 -0.62
C VAL A 14 16.11 4.40 -1.39
N LEU A 15 15.18 3.69 -0.74
CA LEU A 15 14.23 2.78 -1.38
C LEU A 15 13.37 3.51 -2.41
N GLY A 16 12.85 4.71 -2.08
CA GLY A 16 12.12 5.56 -3.01
C GLY A 16 12.96 5.94 -4.24
N LEU A 17 14.24 6.25 -4.03
CA LEU A 17 15.17 6.55 -5.11
C LEU A 17 15.44 5.32 -6.00
N PHE A 18 15.61 4.12 -5.41
CA PHE A 18 15.79 2.88 -6.16
C PHE A 18 14.54 2.41 -6.90
N LEU A 19 13.36 2.73 -6.40
CA LEU A 19 12.11 2.43 -7.10
C LEU A 19 11.88 3.35 -8.31
N SER A 20 12.41 4.57 -8.29
CA SER A 20 12.19 5.56 -9.35
C SER A 20 12.60 5.08 -10.76
N PRO A 21 13.76 4.42 -11.01
CA PRO A 21 14.10 3.94 -12.35
C PRO A 21 13.21 2.78 -12.80
N ILE A 22 12.73 1.92 -11.88
CA ILE A 22 11.80 0.84 -12.21
C ILE A 22 10.48 1.40 -12.72
N LEU A 23 10.06 2.57 -12.21
CA LEU A 23 8.84 3.24 -12.66
C LEU A 23 8.93 3.71 -14.11
N LEU A 24 10.12 3.89 -14.68
CA LEU A 24 10.28 4.26 -16.09
C LEU A 24 10.06 3.08 -17.04
N VAL A 25 10.17 1.84 -16.56
CA VAL A 25 10.04 0.63 -17.40
C VAL A 25 8.73 0.59 -18.20
N PRO A 26 7.53 0.88 -17.67
CA PRO A 26 6.31 0.92 -18.47
C PRO A 26 6.34 1.98 -19.57
N LEU A 27 6.95 3.15 -19.34
CA LEU A 27 7.10 4.20 -20.38
C LEU A 27 8.07 3.76 -21.48
N VAL A 28 9.20 3.16 -21.11
CA VAL A 28 10.16 2.61 -22.08
C VAL A 28 9.55 1.45 -22.88
N SER A 29 8.70 0.65 -22.26
CA SER A 29 8.00 -0.45 -22.94
C SER A 29 6.95 0.02 -23.96
N LEU A 30 6.52 1.28 -23.93
CA LEU A 30 5.78 1.88 -25.04
C LEU A 30 6.61 1.97 -26.32
N ALA A 31 7.92 2.20 -26.21
CA ALA A 31 8.84 2.20 -27.37
C ALA A 31 9.31 0.78 -27.73
N PHE A 32 9.57 -0.05 -26.72
CA PHE A 32 10.13 -1.39 -26.88
C PHE A 32 9.18 -2.47 -26.32
N PRO A 33 8.22 -2.99 -27.13
CA PRO A 33 7.20 -3.93 -26.66
C PRO A 33 7.75 -5.24 -26.09
N SER A 34 8.95 -5.68 -26.49
CA SER A 34 9.61 -6.88 -25.97
C SER A 34 9.85 -6.84 -24.46
N LEU A 35 9.99 -5.65 -23.87
CA LEU A 35 10.17 -5.46 -22.43
C LEU A 35 8.93 -5.92 -21.64
N THR A 36 7.73 -5.80 -22.18
CA THR A 36 6.51 -6.23 -21.48
C THR A 36 6.50 -7.73 -21.20
N GLN A 37 7.02 -8.52 -22.13
CA GLN A 37 7.11 -9.98 -21.97
C GLN A 37 8.20 -10.34 -20.94
N HIS A 38 9.32 -9.64 -20.95
CA HIS A 38 10.43 -9.88 -20.02
C HIS A 38 10.00 -9.66 -18.56
N PHE A 39 9.19 -8.63 -18.29
CA PHE A 39 8.72 -8.30 -16.95
C PHE A 39 7.40 -8.99 -16.55
N ASN A 40 6.89 -9.93 -17.35
CA ASN A 40 5.62 -10.62 -17.06
C ASN A 40 5.67 -11.41 -15.74
N LYS A 41 6.77 -12.09 -15.46
CA LYS A 41 6.95 -12.82 -14.17
C LYS A 41 6.91 -11.89 -12.98
N LEU A 42 7.56 -10.73 -13.06
CA LEU A 42 7.54 -9.73 -11.98
C LEU A 42 6.13 -9.20 -11.75
N LYS A 43 5.40 -8.88 -12.82
CA LYS A 43 4.00 -8.47 -12.75
C LYS A 43 3.14 -9.54 -12.06
N GLN A 44 3.29 -10.82 -12.41
CA GLN A 44 2.56 -11.91 -11.77
C GLN A 44 2.88 -12.05 -10.28
N SER A 45 4.15 -11.88 -9.88
CA SER A 45 4.55 -11.89 -8.47
C SER A 45 3.91 -10.73 -7.69
N ILE A 46 3.85 -9.54 -8.26
CA ILE A 46 3.18 -8.38 -7.66
C ILE A 46 1.67 -8.62 -7.55
N ASP A 47 1.05 -9.20 -8.56
CA ASP A 47 -0.38 -9.55 -8.53
C ASP A 47 -0.69 -10.62 -7.46
N CYS A 48 0.21 -11.59 -7.27
CA CYS A 48 0.11 -12.57 -6.20
C CYS A 48 0.21 -11.91 -4.81
N LEU A 49 1.18 -11.00 -4.64
CA LEU A 49 1.28 -10.18 -3.42
C LEU A 49 -0.01 -9.41 -3.15
N GLY A 50 -0.60 -8.78 -4.17
CA GLY A 50 -1.87 -8.07 -4.06
C GLY A 50 -3.03 -8.99 -3.62
N LYS A 51 -3.07 -10.26 -4.06
CA LYS A 51 -4.06 -11.25 -3.57
C LYS A 51 -3.85 -11.55 -2.09
N ILE A 52 -2.61 -11.77 -1.66
CA ILE A 52 -2.27 -12.04 -0.25
C ILE A 52 -2.67 -10.87 0.64
N LEU A 53 -2.32 -9.64 0.23
CA LEU A 53 -2.67 -8.43 0.97
C LEU A 53 -4.19 -8.25 1.10
N MET A 54 -4.96 -8.57 0.06
CA MET A 54 -6.42 -8.53 0.10
C MET A 54 -6.98 -9.56 1.10
N ASN A 55 -6.41 -10.75 1.18
CA ASN A 55 -6.81 -11.75 2.19
C ASN A 55 -6.49 -11.27 3.61
N ILE A 56 -5.31 -10.69 3.83
CA ILE A 56 -4.94 -10.10 5.13
C ILE A 56 -5.91 -8.96 5.48
N ALA A 57 -6.27 -8.11 4.52
CA ALA A 57 -7.25 -7.05 4.71
C ALA A 57 -8.63 -7.60 5.12
N GLY A 58 -9.08 -8.68 4.49
CA GLY A 58 -10.34 -9.34 4.85
C GLY A 58 -10.36 -9.85 6.29
N TRP A 59 -9.31 -10.56 6.72
CA TRP A 59 -9.17 -11.01 8.10
C TRP A 59 -9.04 -9.85 9.09
N SER A 60 -8.31 -8.80 8.72
CA SER A 60 -8.21 -7.58 9.55
C SER A 60 -9.56 -6.89 9.71
N GLY A 61 -10.40 -6.87 8.66
CA GLY A 61 -11.77 -6.36 8.74
C GLY A 61 -12.64 -7.16 9.72
N PHE A 62 -12.50 -8.49 9.74
CA PHE A 62 -13.19 -9.34 10.72
C PHE A 62 -12.71 -9.06 12.15
N ILE A 63 -11.38 -8.96 12.37
CA ILE A 63 -10.80 -8.62 13.68
C ILE A 63 -11.26 -7.24 14.15
N MET A 64 -11.33 -6.26 13.24
CA MET A 64 -11.84 -4.92 13.54
C MET A 64 -13.28 -4.98 14.03
N ALA A 65 -14.18 -5.67 13.31
CA ALA A 65 -15.58 -5.77 13.66
C ALA A 65 -15.78 -6.49 15.01
N ALA A 66 -15.10 -7.62 15.21
CA ALA A 66 -15.15 -8.39 16.45
C ALA A 66 -14.58 -7.58 17.63
N GLY A 67 -13.41 -6.93 17.43
CA GLY A 67 -12.78 -6.10 18.46
C GLY A 67 -13.64 -4.91 18.88
N MET A 68 -14.28 -4.26 17.92
CA MET A 68 -15.21 -3.16 18.20
C MET A 68 -16.43 -3.66 18.98
N LEU A 69 -17.01 -4.80 18.59
CA LEU A 69 -18.14 -5.41 19.32
C LEU A 69 -17.75 -5.74 20.76
N ILE A 70 -16.58 -6.37 20.96
CA ILE A 70 -16.06 -6.68 22.30
C ILE A 70 -15.86 -5.40 23.12
N ALA A 71 -15.28 -4.35 22.54
CA ALA A 71 -15.07 -3.07 23.21
C ALA A 71 -16.39 -2.43 23.68
N VAL A 72 -17.43 -2.49 22.82
CA VAL A 72 -18.78 -1.98 23.14
C VAL A 72 -19.41 -2.79 24.26
N LEU A 73 -19.39 -4.13 24.18
CA LEU A 73 -19.94 -5.00 25.21
C LEU A 73 -19.25 -4.81 26.57
N MET A 74 -17.90 -4.76 26.58
CA MET A 74 -17.13 -4.51 27.80
C MET A 74 -17.52 -3.19 28.47
N ARG A 75 -17.70 -2.14 27.67
CA ARG A 75 -18.02 -0.82 28.18
C ARG A 75 -19.47 -0.72 28.70
N TYR A 76 -20.45 -1.22 27.94
CA TYR A 76 -21.86 -0.99 28.26
C TYR A 76 -22.46 -2.06 29.19
N VAL A 77 -21.96 -3.32 29.14
CA VAL A 77 -22.46 -4.41 29.98
C VAL A 77 -21.67 -4.50 31.29
N PHE A 78 -20.33 -4.40 31.20
CA PHE A 78 -19.45 -4.60 32.35
C PHE A 78 -18.90 -3.30 32.95
N GLY A 79 -19.10 -2.15 32.31
CA GLY A 79 -18.58 -0.85 32.78
C GLY A 79 -17.04 -0.78 32.67
N LEU A 80 -16.38 -1.71 31.94
CA LEU A 80 -14.94 -1.80 31.80
C LEU A 80 -14.48 -1.20 30.48
N SER A 81 -13.35 -0.48 30.50
CA SER A 81 -12.73 0.08 29.30
C SER A 81 -11.23 -0.16 29.33
N PHE A 82 -10.74 -0.91 28.36
CA PHE A 82 -9.32 -1.24 28.21
C PHE A 82 -8.75 -0.62 26.94
N SER A 83 -7.62 0.10 27.06
CA SER A 83 -7.01 0.77 25.90
C SER A 83 -6.43 -0.22 24.91
N TRP A 84 -5.89 -1.37 25.37
CA TRP A 84 -5.37 -2.40 24.48
C TRP A 84 -6.44 -3.01 23.55
N VAL A 85 -7.70 -3.15 24.02
CA VAL A 85 -8.81 -3.60 23.16
C VAL A 85 -9.08 -2.57 22.06
N LYS A 86 -9.05 -1.29 22.42
CA LYS A 86 -9.19 -0.20 21.46
C LYS A 86 -8.05 -0.20 20.44
N ASP A 87 -6.81 -0.42 20.86
CA ASP A 87 -5.65 -0.45 19.97
C ASP A 87 -5.77 -1.60 18.96
N ILE A 88 -6.25 -2.80 19.36
CA ILE A 88 -6.43 -3.96 18.47
C ILE A 88 -7.31 -3.58 17.27
N TRP A 89 -8.51 -3.07 17.51
CA TRP A 89 -9.41 -2.80 16.38
C TRP A 89 -8.97 -1.58 15.56
N ILE A 90 -8.27 -0.59 16.14
CA ILE A 90 -7.67 0.51 15.39
C ILE A 90 -6.56 0.01 14.47
N TYR A 91 -5.68 -0.87 14.97
CA TYR A 91 -4.60 -1.44 14.16
C TYR A 91 -5.14 -2.36 13.06
N ALA A 92 -6.17 -3.13 13.37
CA ALA A 92 -6.87 -3.96 12.40
C ALA A 92 -7.56 -3.10 11.31
N PHE A 93 -8.20 -1.98 11.69
CA PHE A 93 -8.80 -1.03 10.76
C PHE A 93 -7.75 -0.46 9.79
N ALA A 94 -6.63 0.04 10.29
CA ALA A 94 -5.58 0.59 9.44
C ALA A 94 -4.98 -0.47 8.50
N THR A 95 -4.74 -1.69 9.01
CA THR A 95 -4.24 -2.81 8.21
C THR A 95 -5.24 -3.18 7.10
N CYS A 96 -6.53 -3.27 7.44
CA CYS A 96 -7.60 -3.54 6.48
C CYS A 96 -7.61 -2.47 5.38
N PHE A 97 -7.67 -1.20 5.73
CA PHE A 97 -7.76 -0.10 4.79
C PHE A 97 -6.53 0.00 3.88
N MET A 98 -5.33 -0.06 4.45
CA MET A 98 -4.09 0.10 3.70
C MET A 98 -3.83 -1.08 2.75
N PHE A 99 -4.09 -2.32 3.16
CA PHE A 99 -3.85 -3.48 2.32
C PHE A 99 -4.96 -3.73 1.31
N ALA A 100 -6.23 -3.43 1.66
CA ALA A 100 -7.33 -3.46 0.71
C ALA A 100 -7.12 -2.49 -0.46
N SER A 101 -6.50 -1.31 -0.22
CA SER A 101 -6.26 -0.32 -1.26
C SER A 101 -5.39 -0.86 -2.40
N ALA A 102 -4.32 -1.61 -2.10
CA ALA A 102 -3.48 -2.25 -3.12
C ALA A 102 -4.25 -3.31 -3.92
N GLY A 103 -5.07 -4.13 -3.22
CA GLY A 103 -5.94 -5.11 -3.87
C GLY A 103 -7.02 -4.48 -4.73
N ALA A 104 -7.64 -3.39 -4.27
CA ALA A 104 -8.62 -2.62 -5.03
C ALA A 104 -7.99 -2.00 -6.29
N LEU A 105 -6.76 -1.50 -6.19
CA LEU A 105 -6.03 -0.99 -7.35
C LEU A 105 -5.79 -2.09 -8.39
N ARG A 106 -5.51 -3.32 -7.97
CA ARG A 106 -5.34 -4.48 -8.85
C ARG A 106 -6.59 -4.83 -9.64
N THR A 107 -7.74 -4.82 -8.98
CA THR A 107 -9.04 -5.20 -9.58
C THR A 107 -9.76 -4.06 -10.30
N GLY A 108 -9.19 -2.86 -10.30
CA GLY A 108 -9.86 -1.67 -10.84
C GLY A 108 -11.04 -1.20 -9.99
N GLY A 109 -11.11 -1.64 -8.71
CA GLY A 109 -12.19 -1.34 -7.77
C GLY A 109 -12.18 0.08 -7.19
N HIS A 110 -11.27 0.95 -7.62
CA HIS A 110 -11.33 2.36 -7.23
C HIS A 110 -12.52 3.05 -7.88
N VAL A 111 -13.20 3.89 -7.10
CA VAL A 111 -14.31 4.72 -7.59
C VAL A 111 -13.79 5.63 -8.71
N ARG A 112 -14.38 5.49 -9.88
CA ARG A 112 -14.06 6.28 -11.08
C ARG A 112 -15.26 7.15 -11.43
N VAL A 113 -15.01 8.28 -12.11
CA VAL A 113 -16.09 9.10 -12.66
C VAL A 113 -16.59 8.42 -13.93
N ASP A 114 -17.51 7.47 -13.79
CA ASP A 114 -17.97 6.59 -14.88
C ASP A 114 -18.65 7.32 -16.02
N ILE A 115 -19.19 8.52 -15.78
CA ILE A 115 -19.88 9.32 -16.79
C ILE A 115 -19.00 9.59 -18.02
N PHE A 116 -17.72 9.86 -17.83
CA PHE A 116 -16.76 10.07 -18.91
C PHE A 116 -16.03 8.79 -19.29
N TYR A 117 -15.62 8.01 -18.29
CA TYR A 117 -14.80 6.83 -18.47
C TYR A 117 -15.53 5.70 -19.23
N SER A 118 -16.84 5.56 -19.05
CA SER A 118 -17.66 4.57 -19.75
C SER A 118 -17.72 4.78 -21.27
N LYS A 119 -17.57 6.02 -21.73
CA LYS A 119 -17.58 6.39 -23.16
C LYS A 119 -16.23 6.15 -23.86
N PHE A 120 -15.16 5.92 -23.10
CA PHE A 120 -13.83 5.74 -23.66
C PHE A 120 -13.62 4.31 -24.16
N SER A 121 -12.90 4.17 -25.28
CA SER A 121 -12.41 2.89 -25.76
C SER A 121 -11.40 2.29 -24.77
N GLU A 122 -11.14 0.97 -24.84
CA GLU A 122 -10.17 0.31 -23.95
C GLU A 122 -8.78 0.96 -23.99
N LYS A 123 -8.32 1.36 -25.17
CA LYS A 123 -7.05 2.08 -25.32
C LYS A 123 -7.05 3.45 -24.66
N GLN A 124 -8.13 4.20 -24.80
CA GLN A 124 -8.26 5.52 -24.15
C GLN A 124 -8.27 5.38 -22.61
N ARG A 125 -8.98 4.38 -22.09
CA ARG A 125 -8.97 4.06 -20.65
C ARG A 125 -7.56 3.72 -20.17
N ALA A 126 -6.84 2.89 -20.92
CA ALA A 126 -5.47 2.52 -20.59
C ALA A 126 -4.52 3.75 -20.56
N ILE A 127 -4.71 4.70 -21.49
CA ILE A 127 -3.93 5.95 -21.52
C ILE A 127 -4.25 6.82 -20.30
N VAL A 128 -5.52 6.98 -19.95
CA VAL A 128 -5.95 7.77 -18.78
C VAL A 128 -5.40 7.14 -17.50
N ASP A 129 -5.48 5.82 -17.36
CA ASP A 129 -4.95 5.10 -16.19
C ASP A 129 -3.42 5.27 -16.08
N LEU A 130 -2.71 5.25 -17.21
CA LEU A 130 -1.26 5.46 -17.26
C LEU A 130 -0.90 6.89 -16.82
N ILE A 131 -1.58 7.90 -17.37
CA ILE A 131 -1.37 9.32 -17.01
C ILE A 131 -1.66 9.53 -15.52
N GLY A 132 -2.78 9.00 -15.01
CA GLY A 132 -3.15 9.11 -13.61
C GLY A 132 -2.11 8.47 -12.66
N ALA A 133 -1.57 7.31 -13.04
CA ALA A 133 -0.53 6.67 -12.26
C ALA A 133 0.76 7.52 -12.19
N TYR A 134 1.23 8.07 -13.31
CA TYR A 134 2.46 8.86 -13.35
C TYR A 134 2.31 10.27 -12.77
N LEU A 135 1.15 10.89 -12.93
CA LEU A 135 0.93 12.26 -12.47
C LEU A 135 0.52 12.33 -11.01
N LEU A 136 -0.23 11.34 -10.51
CA LEU A 136 -0.82 11.37 -9.18
C LEU A 136 -0.28 10.27 -8.26
N LEU A 137 -0.38 9.00 -8.68
CA LEU A 137 -0.08 7.88 -7.78
C LEU A 137 1.40 7.83 -7.40
N PHE A 138 2.31 7.79 -8.38
CA PHE A 138 3.73 7.63 -8.12
C PHE A 138 4.34 8.84 -7.38
N PRO A 139 4.11 10.09 -7.80
CA PRO A 139 4.64 11.23 -7.06
C PRO A 139 4.13 11.29 -5.62
N LEU A 140 2.83 11.01 -5.41
CA LEU A 140 2.25 11.01 -4.07
C LEU A 140 2.88 9.93 -3.18
N MET A 141 3.00 8.70 -3.66
CA MET A 141 3.55 7.61 -2.87
C MET A 141 5.06 7.78 -2.61
N LEU A 142 5.82 8.30 -3.57
CA LEU A 142 7.22 8.65 -3.37
C LEU A 142 7.37 9.78 -2.35
N LEU A 143 6.51 10.80 -2.40
CA LEU A 143 6.47 11.86 -1.40
C LEU A 143 6.19 11.31 0.00
N VAL A 144 5.23 10.39 0.13
CA VAL A 144 4.92 9.71 1.39
C VAL A 144 6.16 8.98 1.91
N LEU A 145 6.85 8.18 1.08
CA LEU A 145 8.07 7.47 1.49
C LEU A 145 9.17 8.44 1.95
N TYR A 146 9.38 9.52 1.21
CA TYR A 146 10.39 10.51 1.54
C TYR A 146 10.06 11.26 2.84
N ALA A 147 8.85 11.80 2.96
CA ALA A 147 8.43 12.61 4.10
C ALA A 147 8.26 11.80 5.39
N TYR A 148 7.92 10.51 5.27
CA TYR A 148 7.66 9.64 6.41
C TYR A 148 8.93 9.03 7.02
N GLY A 149 10.07 9.07 6.33
CA GLY A 149 11.34 8.50 6.80
C GLY A 149 11.75 8.94 8.20
N PRO A 150 11.80 10.26 8.50
CA PRO A 150 12.14 10.75 9.85
C PRO A 150 11.15 10.31 10.93
N GLN A 151 9.87 10.20 10.57
CA GLN A 151 8.80 9.73 11.48
C GLN A 151 8.99 8.26 11.84
N LEU A 152 9.27 7.42 10.84
CA LEU A 152 9.58 6.01 11.04
C LEU A 152 10.83 5.81 11.90
N ALA A 153 11.89 6.55 11.63
CA ALA A 153 13.12 6.50 12.42
C ALA A 153 12.86 6.83 13.90
N ARG A 154 12.03 7.85 14.18
CA ARG A 154 11.63 8.20 15.55
C ARG A 154 10.85 7.07 16.22
N ALA A 155 9.89 6.48 15.51
CA ALA A 155 9.07 5.39 16.04
C ALA A 155 9.92 4.16 16.42
N TRP A 156 10.98 3.89 15.68
CA TRP A 156 11.94 2.81 15.96
C TRP A 156 13.06 3.22 16.93
N GLY A 157 12.98 4.40 17.53
CA GLY A 157 13.84 4.83 18.62
C GLY A 157 15.14 5.53 18.22
N ALA A 158 15.18 6.19 17.04
CA ALA A 158 16.36 6.92 16.57
C ALA A 158 16.81 8.05 17.51
N LEU A 159 15.86 8.72 18.16
CA LEU A 159 16.14 9.85 19.07
C LEU A 159 16.21 9.42 20.55
N SER A 160 15.34 8.52 20.96
CA SER A 160 15.18 8.15 22.39
C SER A 160 15.91 6.88 22.79
N GLY A 161 16.46 6.10 21.83
CA GLY A 161 17.02 4.78 22.07
C GLY A 161 15.98 3.71 22.43
N ARG A 162 14.69 4.06 22.49
CA ARG A 162 13.58 3.16 22.81
C ARG A 162 12.53 3.24 21.71
N MET A 163 11.93 2.08 21.39
CA MET A 163 10.79 2.00 20.45
C MET A 163 9.59 2.75 21.04
N GLU A 164 8.81 3.38 20.15
CA GLU A 164 7.62 4.13 20.54
C GLU A 164 6.51 3.16 20.94
N LEU A 165 6.02 3.34 22.16
CA LEU A 165 4.95 2.56 22.75
C LEU A 165 3.64 3.36 22.72
N SER A 166 2.52 2.70 23.04
CA SER A 166 1.24 3.38 23.22
C SER A 166 1.37 4.49 24.28
N SER A 167 0.70 5.60 24.06
CA SER A 167 0.64 6.71 25.04
C SER A 167 -0.27 6.39 26.24
N GLN A 168 -1.06 5.31 26.14
CA GLN A 168 -1.93 4.87 27.24
C GLN A 168 -1.18 3.86 28.13
N PRO A 169 -1.38 3.92 29.47
CA PRO A 169 -0.68 3.04 30.41
C PRO A 169 -0.95 1.55 30.17
N ASP A 170 -2.17 1.20 29.74
CA ASP A 170 -2.62 -0.16 29.43
C ASP A 170 -2.75 -0.43 27.91
N GLY A 171 -2.15 0.43 27.07
CA GLY A 171 -2.18 0.28 25.61
C GLY A 171 -1.19 -0.76 25.10
N LEU A 172 -1.39 -1.22 23.85
CA LEU A 172 -0.49 -2.17 23.21
C LEU A 172 0.87 -1.55 22.92
N PRO A 173 1.99 -2.23 23.28
CA PRO A 173 3.34 -1.73 23.05
C PRO A 173 3.81 -1.94 21.61
N LEU A 174 2.93 -1.75 20.62
CA LEU A 174 3.16 -2.06 19.20
C LEU A 174 3.01 -0.83 18.29
N LEU A 175 3.05 0.39 18.84
CA LEU A 175 2.84 1.62 18.06
C LEU A 175 3.88 1.79 16.94
N PHE A 176 5.13 1.38 17.17
CA PHE A 176 6.19 1.42 16.16
C PHE A 176 5.89 0.51 14.94
N LEU A 177 5.30 -0.67 15.18
CA LEU A 177 4.85 -1.56 14.10
C LEU A 177 3.66 -0.97 13.35
N PHE A 178 2.70 -0.40 14.08
CA PHE A 178 1.56 0.29 13.47
C PHE A 178 2.00 1.42 12.52
N LYS A 179 2.98 2.22 12.95
CA LYS A 179 3.56 3.27 12.10
C LYS A 179 4.30 2.72 10.87
N THR A 180 4.79 1.49 10.92
CA THR A 180 5.45 0.83 9.78
C THR A 180 4.46 0.44 8.67
N LEU A 181 3.16 0.38 8.95
CA LEU A 181 2.14 0.10 7.92
C LEU A 181 2.12 1.18 6.82
N VAL A 182 2.39 2.45 7.16
CA VAL A 182 2.37 3.56 6.19
C VAL A 182 3.39 3.38 5.05
N PRO A 183 4.68 3.15 5.30
CA PRO A 183 5.63 2.89 4.22
C PRO A 183 5.35 1.57 3.49
N ILE A 184 4.87 0.52 4.17
CA ILE A 184 4.46 -0.72 3.50
C ILE A 184 3.31 -0.44 2.52
N PHE A 185 2.31 0.33 2.93
CA PHE A 185 1.22 0.78 2.06
C PHE A 185 1.75 1.54 0.83
N ALA A 186 2.65 2.51 1.02
CA ALA A 186 3.19 3.28 -0.09
C ALA A 186 3.96 2.41 -1.09
N VAL A 187 4.79 1.47 -0.60
CA VAL A 187 5.53 0.52 -1.46
C VAL A 187 4.56 -0.39 -2.21
N THR A 188 3.57 -0.96 -1.54
CA THR A 188 2.60 -1.86 -2.18
C THR A 188 1.75 -1.15 -3.24
N MET A 189 1.38 0.12 -3.00
CA MET A 189 0.68 0.95 -3.98
C MET A 189 1.55 1.27 -5.20
N ILE A 190 2.85 1.56 -5.00
CA ILE A 190 3.79 1.76 -6.11
C ILE A 190 3.92 0.49 -6.95
N LEU A 191 4.14 -0.66 -6.31
CA LEU A 191 4.29 -1.93 -7.01
C LEU A 191 3.04 -2.29 -7.80
N GLN A 192 1.86 -2.17 -7.19
CA GLN A 192 0.60 -2.49 -7.85
C GLN A 192 0.26 -1.48 -8.96
N GLY A 193 0.57 -0.19 -8.75
CA GLY A 193 0.46 0.84 -9.78
C GLY A 193 1.35 0.53 -10.99
N TRP A 194 2.59 0.08 -10.75
CA TRP A 194 3.51 -0.35 -11.80
C TRP A 194 2.95 -1.54 -12.59
N ALA A 195 2.42 -2.56 -11.91
CA ALA A 195 1.80 -3.71 -12.57
C ALA A 195 0.59 -3.29 -13.42
N ASN A 196 -0.20 -2.32 -12.97
CA ASN A 196 -1.31 -1.75 -13.74
C ASN A 196 -0.82 -0.98 -14.97
N CYS A 197 0.25 -0.19 -14.85
CA CYS A 197 0.86 0.49 -15.99
C CYS A 197 1.36 -0.49 -17.04
N MET A 198 1.96 -1.60 -16.64
CA MET A 198 2.38 -2.67 -17.57
C MET A 198 1.18 -3.30 -18.30
N ARG A 199 0.04 -3.50 -17.62
CA ARG A 199 -1.22 -3.93 -18.25
C ARG A 199 -1.75 -2.90 -19.24
N ALA A 200 -1.74 -1.62 -18.86
CA ALA A 200 -2.18 -0.53 -19.73
C ALA A 200 -1.33 -0.47 -21.01
N VAL A 201 -0.01 -0.58 -20.91
CA VAL A 201 0.90 -0.63 -22.07
C VAL A 201 0.59 -1.82 -22.97
N ALA A 202 0.35 -3.01 -22.42
CA ALA A 202 0.01 -4.19 -23.19
C ALA A 202 -1.30 -4.01 -23.98
N ILE A 203 -2.32 -3.38 -23.37
CA ILE A 203 -3.60 -3.02 -24.05
C ILE A 203 -3.35 -2.02 -25.21
N ILE A 204 -2.56 -0.98 -24.96
CA ILE A 204 -2.26 0.05 -25.98
C ILE A 204 -1.54 -0.58 -27.18
N LYS A 205 -0.62 -1.52 -26.95
CA LYS A 205 0.19 -2.19 -27.98
C LYS A 205 -0.44 -3.46 -28.58
N ASN A 206 -1.65 -3.86 -28.12
CA ASN A 206 -2.34 -5.10 -28.50
C ASN A 206 -1.47 -6.35 -28.24
N ILE A 207 -0.68 -6.37 -27.16
CA ILE A 207 0.13 -7.54 -26.77
C ILE A 207 -0.79 -8.50 -26.00
N PRO A 208 -0.81 -9.81 -26.28
CA PRO A 208 -1.61 -10.77 -25.54
C PRO A 208 -1.17 -10.76 -24.07
N ILE A 209 -2.11 -10.45 -23.18
CA ILE A 209 -1.88 -10.47 -21.72
C ILE A 209 -2.22 -11.88 -21.27
N GLU A 210 -1.22 -12.65 -20.82
CA GLU A 210 -1.51 -13.86 -20.06
C GLU A 210 -2.26 -13.46 -18.79
N ALA A 211 -3.54 -13.85 -18.73
CA ALA A 211 -4.35 -13.66 -17.55
C ALA A 211 -3.72 -14.44 -16.39
N ALA A 212 -3.36 -13.76 -15.33
CA ALA A 212 -2.98 -14.41 -14.07
C ALA A 212 -4.19 -15.20 -13.55
N LYS A 213 -4.13 -16.53 -13.66
CA LYS A 213 -5.08 -17.47 -13.03
C LYS A 213 -5.09 -17.33 -11.52
#